data_260ff23df54098f192c2e19b1c82dbeb
#
_entry.id   260ff23df54098f192c2e19b1c82dbeb
#
_cell.length_a   1.000
_cell.length_b   1.000
_cell.length_c   1.000
_cell.angle_alpha   90.00
_cell.angle_beta   90.00
_cell.angle_gamma   90.00
#
_symmetry.space_group_name_H-M   'P 1'
#
loop_
_entity.id
_entity.type
_entity.pdbx_description
1 polymer ?
#
loop_
_entity_poly.entity_id
_entity_poly.type
_entity_poly.pdbx_seq_one_letter_code
_entity_poly.pdbx_strand_id
1 'polypeptide(L)'
;QEITSIESYKLKPNSMQVKFITNLRKIVESGEQRALLISATGTGKTFASAFAMRELGYKRVLFLVHRGQLARHTKKSYEKVFGKSVSMGLVGAGYHEYDADYIFATVQTLNRNEHLFQYEKDAFDCIILDEAHHVPANTYQKVMKHFTPKLWLGMTATPDKRDDNMEGRN
;
A
#
# COMPACT_ATOMS: atom_id res chain seq x y z
N GLN A 1 5.26 32.58 -7.59
CA GLN A 1 3.91 32.45 -8.16
C GLN A 1 3.72 31.12 -8.87
N GLU A 2 4.73 30.72 -9.66
CA GLU A 2 4.68 29.40 -10.30
C GLU A 2 4.65 28.26 -9.30
N ILE A 3 5.39 28.40 -8.21
CA ILE A 3 5.39 27.41 -7.13
C ILE A 3 4.00 27.28 -6.53
N THR A 4 3.32 28.40 -6.31
CA THR A 4 1.96 28.40 -5.79
C THR A 4 1.00 27.72 -6.75
N SER A 5 1.17 27.96 -8.05
CA SER A 5 0.36 27.33 -9.08
C SER A 5 0.57 25.82 -9.10
N ILE A 6 1.82 25.38 -8.96
CA ILE A 6 2.16 23.94 -8.91
C ILE A 6 1.51 23.30 -7.70
N GLU A 7 1.54 23.95 -6.55
CA GLU A 7 0.88 23.43 -5.37
C GLU A 7 -0.63 23.31 -5.54
N SER A 8 -1.25 24.24 -6.28
CA SER A 8 -2.69 24.16 -6.52
C SER A 8 -3.07 22.98 -7.40
N TYR A 9 -2.12 22.39 -8.14
CA TYR A 9 -2.35 21.20 -8.94
C TYR A 9 -2.09 19.89 -8.18
N LYS A 10 -1.84 19.93 -6.89
CA LYS A 10 -1.72 18.72 -6.08
C LYS A 10 -2.95 17.85 -6.29
N LEU A 11 -2.71 16.57 -6.50
CA LEU A 11 -3.81 15.62 -6.64
C LEU A 11 -4.66 15.60 -5.38
N LYS A 12 -5.97 15.60 -5.59
CA LYS A 12 -6.94 15.55 -4.50
C LYS A 12 -7.76 14.27 -4.61
N PRO A 13 -8.15 13.68 -3.48
CA PRO A 13 -8.99 12.50 -3.53
C PRO A 13 -10.39 12.84 -4.08
N ASN A 14 -10.96 11.89 -4.83
CA ASN A 14 -12.35 11.99 -5.25
C ASN A 14 -13.27 11.65 -4.07
N SER A 15 -14.60 11.76 -4.28
CA SER A 15 -15.56 11.56 -3.20
C SER A 15 -15.49 10.16 -2.57
N MET A 16 -15.27 9.12 -3.38
CA MET A 16 -15.15 7.76 -2.86
C MET A 16 -13.88 7.57 -2.06
N GLN A 17 -12.80 8.19 -2.49
CA GLN A 17 -11.51 8.14 -1.78
C GLN A 17 -11.58 8.91 -0.47
N VAL A 18 -12.27 10.05 -0.44
CA VAL A 18 -12.51 10.80 0.80
C VAL A 18 -13.28 9.94 1.79
N LYS A 19 -14.32 9.25 1.32
CA LYS A 19 -15.12 8.36 2.17
C LYS A 19 -14.27 7.24 2.75
N PHE A 20 -13.41 6.65 1.92
CA PHE A 20 -12.48 5.62 2.39
C PHE A 20 -11.55 6.17 3.47
N ILE A 21 -10.97 7.35 3.25
CA ILE A 21 -10.06 7.97 4.21
C ILE A 21 -10.76 8.23 5.52
N THR A 22 -11.99 8.75 5.47
CA THR A 22 -12.78 9.02 6.67
C THR A 22 -13.05 7.74 7.45
N ASN A 23 -13.43 6.67 6.77
CA ASN A 23 -13.69 5.38 7.39
C ASN A 23 -12.42 4.79 7.99
N LEU A 24 -11.31 4.87 7.26
CA LEU A 24 -10.03 4.35 7.74
C LEU A 24 -9.56 5.11 8.98
N ARG A 25 -9.74 6.43 9.00
CA ARG A 25 -9.40 7.24 10.18
C ARG A 25 -10.18 6.77 11.41
N LYS A 26 -11.45 6.45 11.26
CA LYS A 26 -12.27 5.94 12.37
C LYS A 26 -11.76 4.59 12.88
N ILE A 27 -11.36 3.72 11.97
CA ILE A 27 -10.77 2.41 12.31
C ILE A 27 -9.50 2.61 13.13
N VAL A 28 -8.61 3.47 12.66
CA VAL A 28 -7.34 3.75 13.32
C VAL A 28 -7.59 4.38 14.71
N GLU A 29 -8.50 5.34 14.79
CA GLU A 29 -8.82 6.01 16.05
C GLU A 29 -9.46 5.08 17.07
N SER A 30 -10.15 4.02 16.62
CA SER A 30 -10.71 3.02 17.51
C SER A 30 -9.69 2.04 18.07
N GLY A 31 -8.44 2.13 17.65
CA GLY A 31 -7.38 1.24 18.10
C GLY A 31 -7.22 -0.03 17.28
N GLU A 32 -8.01 -0.19 16.22
CA GLU A 32 -7.88 -1.33 15.32
C GLU A 32 -6.57 -1.27 14.56
N GLN A 33 -5.93 -2.43 14.40
CA GLN A 33 -4.64 -2.54 13.73
C GLN A 33 -4.73 -3.15 12.34
N ARG A 34 -5.93 -3.47 11.88
CA ARG A 34 -6.17 -4.08 10.57
C ARG A 34 -7.35 -3.43 9.88
N ALA A 35 -7.21 -3.21 8.58
CA ALA A 35 -8.28 -2.66 7.76
C ALA A 35 -8.23 -3.28 6.37
N LEU A 36 -9.34 -3.25 5.67
CA LEU A 36 -9.45 -3.76 4.31
C LEU A 36 -10.07 -2.70 3.40
N LEU A 37 -9.40 -2.41 2.30
CA LEU A 37 -9.95 -1.56 1.25
C LEU A 37 -10.42 -2.45 0.09
N ILE A 38 -11.70 -2.36 -0.22
CA ILE A 38 -12.28 -3.03 -1.39
C ILE A 38 -12.65 -1.95 -2.39
N SER A 39 -12.17 -2.08 -3.62
CA SER A 39 -12.41 -1.08 -4.66
C SER A 39 -12.76 -1.75 -5.97
N ALA A 40 -13.61 -1.08 -6.76
CA ALA A 40 -14.01 -1.59 -8.06
C ALA A 40 -12.88 -1.54 -9.10
N THR A 41 -11.89 -0.67 -8.92
CA THR A 41 -10.80 -0.50 -9.88
C THR A 41 -9.44 -0.53 -9.20
N GLY A 42 -8.45 -1.14 -9.88
CA GLY A 42 -7.10 -1.22 -9.35
C GLY A 42 -6.44 0.15 -9.18
N THR A 43 -6.59 1.02 -10.18
CA THR A 43 -5.99 2.36 -10.14
C THR A 43 -6.60 3.19 -9.01
N GLY A 44 -7.93 3.13 -8.86
CA GLY A 44 -8.61 3.87 -7.80
C GLY A 44 -8.16 3.46 -6.41
N LYS A 45 -7.95 2.16 -6.18
CA LYS A 45 -7.53 1.70 -4.86
C LYS A 45 -6.09 2.10 -4.54
N THR A 46 -5.19 2.10 -5.54
CA THR A 46 -3.81 2.53 -5.34
C THR A 46 -3.76 3.99 -4.92
N PHE A 47 -4.46 4.87 -5.65
CA PHE A 47 -4.51 6.28 -5.29
C PHE A 47 -5.23 6.51 -3.96
N ALA A 48 -6.30 5.75 -3.69
CA ALA A 48 -7.00 5.85 -2.40
C ALA A 48 -6.05 5.55 -1.24
N SER A 49 -5.22 4.51 -1.39
CA SER A 49 -4.24 4.17 -0.35
C SER A 49 -3.19 5.26 -0.18
N ALA A 50 -2.71 5.85 -1.28
CA ALA A 50 -1.71 6.91 -1.22
C ALA A 50 -2.28 8.15 -0.51
N PHE A 51 -3.48 8.55 -0.85
CA PHE A 51 -4.15 9.67 -0.18
C PHE A 51 -4.36 9.38 1.30
N ALA A 52 -4.75 8.15 1.64
CA ALA A 52 -4.94 7.76 3.03
C ALA A 52 -3.64 7.85 3.84
N MET A 53 -2.53 7.35 3.28
CA MET A 53 -1.24 7.43 3.95
C MET A 53 -0.83 8.89 4.19
N ARG A 54 -1.08 9.75 3.19
CA ARG A 54 -0.78 11.17 3.31
C ARG A 54 -1.62 11.83 4.40
N GLU A 55 -2.92 11.58 4.38
CA GLU A 55 -3.86 12.23 5.33
C GLU A 55 -3.70 11.70 6.76
N LEU A 56 -3.33 10.43 6.92
CA LEU A 56 -3.05 9.87 8.23
C LEU A 56 -1.66 10.25 8.76
N GLY A 57 -0.83 10.84 7.91
CA GLY A 57 0.48 11.31 8.31
C GLY A 57 1.49 10.19 8.57
N TYR A 58 1.31 9.04 7.97
CA TYR A 58 2.28 7.95 8.13
C TYR A 58 3.58 8.29 7.42
N LYS A 59 4.67 8.21 8.16
CA LYS A 59 5.99 8.60 7.67
C LYS A 59 6.73 7.47 6.98
N ARG A 60 6.49 6.24 7.40
CA ARG A 60 7.15 5.06 6.84
C ARG A 60 6.12 4.01 6.49
N VAL A 61 6.12 3.60 5.22
CA VAL A 61 5.13 2.65 4.70
C VAL A 61 5.83 1.60 3.85
N LEU A 62 5.41 0.36 4.01
CA LEU A 62 5.84 -0.75 3.16
C LEU A 62 4.64 -1.20 2.33
N PHE A 63 4.78 -1.13 1.01
CA PHE A 63 3.74 -1.55 0.09
C PHE A 63 4.16 -2.85 -0.59
N LEU A 64 3.43 -3.92 -0.31
CA LEU A 64 3.76 -5.25 -0.83
C LEU A 64 2.79 -5.67 -1.92
N VAL A 65 3.35 -6.08 -3.04
CA VAL A 65 2.63 -6.55 -4.22
C VAL A 65 3.08 -7.97 -4.58
N HIS A 66 2.39 -8.59 -5.53
CA HIS A 66 2.72 -9.96 -5.91
C HIS A 66 3.61 -10.05 -7.18
N ARG A 67 3.89 -8.93 -7.86
CA ARG A 67 4.76 -8.88 -9.05
C ARG A 67 5.62 -7.62 -9.04
N GLY A 68 6.88 -7.75 -9.47
CA GLY A 68 7.82 -6.63 -9.45
C GLY A 68 7.40 -5.43 -10.29
N GLN A 69 6.77 -5.65 -11.44
CA GLN A 69 6.29 -4.55 -12.28
C GLN A 69 5.22 -3.74 -11.57
N LEU A 70 4.41 -4.38 -10.72
CA LEU A 70 3.41 -3.69 -9.92
C LEU A 70 4.04 -2.79 -8.87
N ALA A 71 5.18 -3.21 -8.30
CA ALA A 71 5.91 -2.39 -7.34
C ALA A 71 6.36 -1.07 -7.98
N ARG A 72 6.95 -1.15 -9.18
CA ARG A 72 7.38 0.05 -9.91
C ARG A 72 6.21 0.96 -10.28
N HIS A 73 5.12 0.35 -10.74
CA HIS A 73 3.93 1.10 -11.15
C HIS A 73 3.28 1.81 -9.94
N THR A 74 3.16 1.10 -8.83
CA THR A 74 2.60 1.64 -7.59
C THR A 74 3.45 2.79 -7.05
N LYS A 75 4.77 2.62 -7.10
CA LYS A 75 5.70 3.69 -6.70
C LYS A 75 5.46 4.96 -7.51
N LYS A 76 5.29 4.83 -8.82
CA LYS A 76 5.01 5.99 -9.68
C LYS A 76 3.70 6.68 -9.31
N SER A 77 2.66 5.91 -9.00
CA SER A 77 1.38 6.46 -8.57
C SER A 77 1.51 7.22 -7.25
N TYR A 78 2.25 6.66 -6.31
CA TYR A 78 2.51 7.31 -5.03
C TYR A 78 3.32 8.60 -5.22
N GLU A 79 4.29 8.60 -6.12
CA GLU A 79 5.08 9.80 -6.41
C GLU A 79 4.20 10.95 -6.93
N LYS A 80 3.15 10.65 -7.68
CA LYS A 80 2.20 11.65 -8.15
C LYS A 80 1.43 12.31 -7.00
N VAL A 81 1.15 11.55 -5.94
CA VAL A 81 0.40 12.06 -4.78
C VAL A 81 1.32 12.84 -3.83
N PHE A 82 2.50 12.32 -3.58
CA PHE A 82 3.41 12.89 -2.57
C PHE A 82 4.42 13.87 -3.12
N GLY A 83 4.71 13.81 -4.42
CA GLY A 83 5.79 14.59 -4.98
C GLY A 83 7.11 14.20 -4.31
N LYS A 84 7.85 15.18 -3.84
CA LYS A 84 9.14 14.98 -3.17
C LYS A 84 9.05 15.05 -1.64
N SER A 85 7.85 15.05 -1.10
CA SER A 85 7.66 15.20 0.35
C SER A 85 8.12 13.99 1.15
N VAL A 86 8.15 12.80 0.54
CA VAL A 86 8.70 11.58 1.15
C VAL A 86 9.61 10.91 0.14
N SER A 87 10.62 10.20 0.64
CA SER A 87 11.48 9.40 -0.22
C SER A 87 10.81 8.06 -0.52
N MET A 88 10.96 7.59 -1.76
CA MET A 88 10.35 6.34 -2.19
C MET A 88 11.42 5.46 -2.83
N GLY A 89 11.39 4.17 -2.51
CA GLY A 89 12.39 3.24 -2.98
C GLY A 89 11.82 1.87 -3.32
N LEU A 90 12.60 1.14 -4.11
CA LEU A 90 12.32 -0.25 -4.48
C LEU A 90 13.30 -1.17 -3.78
N VAL A 91 12.83 -2.36 -3.40
CA VAL A 91 13.67 -3.42 -2.87
C VAL A 91 13.39 -4.68 -3.66
N GLY A 92 14.45 -5.34 -4.11
CA GLY A 92 14.36 -6.53 -4.95
C GLY A 92 14.65 -6.23 -6.41
N ALA A 93 14.87 -7.27 -7.21
CA ALA A 93 15.19 -7.17 -8.65
C ALA A 93 16.38 -6.22 -8.92
N GLY A 94 17.40 -6.27 -8.07
CA GLY A 94 18.60 -5.41 -8.20
C GLY A 94 18.50 -4.08 -7.49
N TYR A 95 17.36 -3.75 -6.90
CA TYR A 95 17.18 -2.53 -6.13
C TYR A 95 17.42 -2.79 -4.64
N HIS A 96 18.13 -1.87 -3.98
CA HIS A 96 18.48 -1.98 -2.56
C HIS A 96 18.24 -0.66 -1.84
N GLU A 97 17.11 -0.03 -2.09
CA GLU A 97 16.77 1.29 -1.57
C GLU A 97 16.10 1.19 -0.20
N TYR A 98 16.74 0.48 0.73
CA TYR A 98 16.18 0.15 2.04
C TYR A 98 15.88 1.36 2.92
N ASP A 99 16.57 2.46 2.73
CA ASP A 99 16.47 3.63 3.61
C ASP A 99 15.35 4.60 3.22
N ALA A 100 14.68 4.38 2.10
CA ALA A 100 13.59 5.24 1.70
C ALA A 100 12.43 5.15 2.70
N ASP A 101 11.66 6.22 2.81
CA ASP A 101 10.53 6.29 3.73
C ASP A 101 9.41 5.34 3.31
N TYR A 102 9.08 5.34 2.02
CA TYR A 102 8.07 4.46 1.45
C TYR A 102 8.76 3.43 0.56
N ILE A 103 8.59 2.17 0.89
CA ILE A 103 9.23 1.04 0.20
C ILE A 103 8.19 0.25 -0.57
N PHE A 104 8.51 -0.07 -1.82
CA PHE A 104 7.67 -0.87 -2.71
C PHE A 104 8.43 -2.12 -3.11
N ALA A 105 7.85 -3.28 -2.85
CA ALA A 105 8.51 -4.57 -3.07
C ALA A 105 7.48 -5.67 -3.28
N THR A 106 7.93 -6.81 -3.80
CA THR A 106 7.07 -7.98 -3.79
C THR A 106 7.14 -8.65 -2.42
N VAL A 107 6.05 -9.32 -2.04
CA VAL A 107 6.01 -10.06 -0.78
C VAL A 107 7.06 -11.18 -0.80
N GLN A 108 7.29 -11.80 -1.95
CA GLN A 108 8.30 -12.83 -2.11
C GLN A 108 9.71 -12.31 -1.79
N THR A 109 10.02 -11.09 -2.24
CA THR A 109 11.29 -10.45 -1.94
C THR A 109 11.44 -10.22 -0.44
N LEU A 110 10.45 -9.59 0.19
CA LEU A 110 10.51 -9.28 1.62
C LEU A 110 10.47 -10.53 2.51
N ASN A 111 9.97 -11.65 1.99
CA ASN A 111 9.96 -12.90 2.72
C ASN A 111 11.36 -13.55 2.81
N ARG A 112 12.34 -13.05 2.07
CA ARG A 112 13.71 -13.54 2.12
C ARG A 112 14.46 -12.86 3.25
N ASN A 113 15.20 -13.64 4.04
CA ASN A 113 15.91 -13.15 5.22
C ASN A 113 16.85 -11.99 4.91
N GLU A 114 17.54 -12.03 3.76
CA GLU A 114 18.49 -10.99 3.37
C GLU A 114 17.84 -9.60 3.23
N HIS A 115 16.54 -9.55 2.92
CA HIS A 115 15.79 -8.30 2.82
C HIS A 115 15.03 -8.00 4.10
N LEU A 116 14.40 -9.02 4.68
CA LEU A 116 13.55 -8.87 5.85
C LEU A 116 14.32 -8.32 7.05
N PHE A 117 15.52 -8.87 7.27
CA PHE A 117 16.32 -8.49 8.44
C PHE A 117 17.08 -7.18 8.29
N GLN A 118 16.91 -6.50 7.16
CA GLN A 118 17.34 -5.10 7.04
C GLN A 118 16.48 -4.17 7.88
N TYR A 119 15.30 -4.63 8.32
CA TYR A 119 14.32 -3.79 8.98
C TYR A 119 14.03 -4.27 10.39
N GLU A 120 13.94 -3.33 11.33
CA GLU A 120 13.45 -3.59 12.66
C GLU A 120 11.93 -3.86 12.58
N LYS A 121 11.39 -4.50 13.60
CA LYS A 121 9.98 -4.87 13.64
C LYS A 121 9.04 -3.66 13.56
N ASP A 122 9.47 -2.51 14.06
CA ASP A 122 8.69 -1.27 14.10
C ASP A 122 9.10 -0.27 13.01
N ALA A 123 9.81 -0.74 11.97
CA ALA A 123 10.33 0.13 10.92
C ALA A 123 9.23 0.87 10.15
N PHE A 124 8.03 0.30 10.03
CA PHE A 124 6.96 0.88 9.23
C PHE A 124 5.73 1.19 10.08
N ASP A 125 5.13 2.35 9.83
CA ASP A 125 3.86 2.75 10.46
C ASP A 125 2.70 1.95 9.89
N CYS A 126 2.72 1.72 8.59
CA CYS A 126 1.69 0.96 7.89
C CYS A 126 2.34 0.00 6.89
N ILE A 127 1.80 -1.20 6.82
CA ILE A 127 2.17 -2.17 5.78
C ILE A 127 0.92 -2.48 4.97
N ILE A 128 1.02 -2.31 3.65
CA ILE A 128 -0.08 -2.53 2.73
C ILE A 128 0.15 -3.83 1.98
N LEU A 129 -0.87 -4.69 1.98
CA LEU A 129 -0.84 -5.96 1.25
C LEU A 129 -1.84 -5.86 0.10
N ASP A 130 -1.32 -5.76 -1.13
CA ASP A 130 -2.15 -5.59 -2.31
C ASP A 130 -2.45 -6.94 -2.95
N GLU A 131 -3.75 -7.25 -3.06
CA GLU A 131 -4.22 -8.49 -3.70
C GLU A 131 -3.53 -9.72 -3.11
N ALA A 132 -3.54 -9.81 -1.79
CA ALA A 132 -2.81 -10.84 -1.05
C ALA A 132 -3.22 -12.27 -1.44
N HIS A 133 -4.41 -12.45 -1.98
CA HIS A 133 -4.92 -13.76 -2.40
C HIS A 133 -4.17 -14.32 -3.63
N HIS A 134 -3.38 -13.51 -4.34
CA HIS A 134 -2.59 -13.97 -5.50
C HIS A 134 -1.35 -14.76 -5.11
N VAL A 135 -0.99 -14.80 -3.83
CA VAL A 135 0.14 -15.61 -3.36
C VAL A 135 -0.31 -16.52 -2.23
N PRO A 136 0.35 -17.68 -2.04
CA PRO A 136 0.00 -18.56 -0.93
C PRO A 136 0.15 -17.87 0.42
N ALA A 137 -0.76 -18.17 1.34
CA ALA A 137 -0.79 -17.53 2.66
C ALA A 137 0.54 -17.66 3.40
N ASN A 138 1.26 -18.78 3.25
CA ASN A 138 2.54 -18.98 3.93
C ASN A 138 3.64 -18.04 3.41
N THR A 139 3.44 -17.42 2.25
CA THR A 139 4.45 -16.50 1.68
C THR A 139 4.60 -15.23 2.51
N TYR A 140 3.54 -14.74 3.16
CA TYR A 140 3.68 -13.56 4.01
C TYR A 140 3.71 -13.83 5.50
N GLN A 141 3.75 -15.08 5.91
CA GLN A 141 3.79 -15.37 7.35
C GLN A 141 5.04 -14.82 8.02
N LYS A 142 6.20 -14.92 7.35
CA LYS A 142 7.44 -14.35 7.88
C LYS A 142 7.34 -12.83 8.04
N VAL A 143 6.81 -12.16 7.02
CA VAL A 143 6.61 -10.72 7.04
C VAL A 143 5.67 -10.33 8.17
N MET A 144 4.55 -11.02 8.28
CA MET A 144 3.56 -10.73 9.32
C MET A 144 4.09 -10.99 10.74
N LYS A 145 4.96 -11.97 10.89
CA LYS A 145 5.56 -12.26 12.19
C LYS A 145 6.67 -11.28 12.56
N HIS A 146 7.41 -10.81 11.56
CA HIS A 146 8.56 -9.92 11.79
C HIS A 146 8.12 -8.51 12.16
N PHE A 147 7.14 -7.95 11.47
CA PHE A 147 6.76 -6.55 11.60
C PHE A 147 5.59 -6.34 12.56
N THR A 148 5.66 -5.20 13.28
CA THR A 148 4.58 -4.76 14.17
C THR A 148 4.18 -3.32 13.80
N PRO A 149 3.58 -3.11 12.62
CA PRO A 149 3.16 -1.76 12.22
C PRO A 149 1.96 -1.30 13.05
N LYS A 150 1.68 -0.02 13.02
CA LYS A 150 0.47 0.53 13.64
C LYS A 150 -0.78 0.07 12.89
N LEU A 151 -0.66 -0.16 11.58
CA LEU A 151 -1.78 -0.58 10.75
C LEU A 151 -1.33 -1.55 9.66
N TRP A 152 -2.06 -2.66 9.53
CA TRP A 152 -2.01 -3.53 8.36
C TRP A 152 -3.20 -3.17 7.47
N LEU A 153 -2.93 -2.78 6.23
CA LEU A 153 -3.98 -2.43 5.28
C LEU A 153 -3.99 -3.43 4.13
N GLY A 154 -5.02 -4.26 4.07
CA GLY A 154 -5.25 -5.14 2.93
C GLY A 154 -6.02 -4.40 1.85
N MET A 155 -5.69 -4.65 0.59
CA MET A 155 -6.40 -4.07 -0.55
C MET A 155 -6.77 -5.17 -1.53
N THR A 156 -7.99 -5.10 -2.04
CA THR A 156 -8.45 -6.04 -3.05
C THR A 156 -9.45 -5.36 -4.00
N ALA A 157 -9.48 -5.84 -5.23
CA ALA A 157 -10.50 -5.38 -6.18
C ALA A 157 -11.81 -6.12 -5.91
N THR A 158 -12.93 -5.42 -6.12
CA THR A 158 -14.25 -6.05 -6.06
C THR A 158 -14.34 -7.10 -7.16
N PRO A 159 -14.80 -8.32 -6.85
CA PRO A 159 -14.99 -9.33 -7.90
C PRO A 159 -15.94 -8.84 -8.99
N ASP A 160 -15.66 -9.22 -10.25
CA ASP A 160 -16.52 -8.94 -11.37
C ASP A 160 -17.83 -9.72 -11.18
N LYS A 161 -18.96 -9.10 -11.54
CA LYS A 161 -20.28 -9.77 -11.45
C LYS A 161 -20.35 -11.05 -12.27
N ARG A 162 -19.59 -11.14 -13.36
CA ARG A 162 -19.53 -12.38 -14.15
C ARG A 162 -18.85 -13.49 -13.38
N ASP A 163 -17.82 -13.17 -12.63
CA ASP A 163 -17.12 -14.16 -11.82
C ASP A 163 -18.02 -14.68 -10.69
N ASP A 164 -18.76 -13.77 -10.05
CA ASP A 164 -19.73 -14.14 -9.02
C ASP A 164 -20.80 -15.08 -9.60
N ASN A 165 -21.30 -14.78 -10.81
CA ASN A 165 -22.30 -15.61 -11.46
C ASN A 165 -21.74 -16.97 -11.85
N MET A 166 -20.48 -17.05 -12.24
CA MET A 166 -19.84 -18.31 -12.58
C MET A 166 -19.63 -19.18 -11.34
N GLU A 167 -19.25 -18.59 -10.24
CA GLU A 167 -19.11 -19.31 -8.98
C GLU A 167 -20.45 -19.83 -8.48
N GLY A 168 -21.50 -19.07 -8.66
CA GLY A 168 -22.84 -19.47 -8.29
C GLY A 168 -23.43 -20.60 -9.12
N ARG A 169 -22.80 -20.93 -10.24
CA ARG A 169 -23.26 -22.02 -11.12
C ARG A 169 -22.59 -23.36 -10.80
N ASN A 170 -21.55 -23.33 -10.03
CA ASN A 170 -20.81 -24.51 -9.63
C ASN A 170 -21.31 -25.01 -8.29
#